data_fe63d00e2beab7acbb2d7abbf4ababd7
#
_entry.id   fe63d00e2beab7acbb2d7abbf4ababd7
#
_cell.length_a   1.000
_cell.length_b   1.000
_cell.length_c   1.000
_cell.angle_alpha   90.00
_cell.angle_beta   90.00
_cell.angle_gamma   90.00
#
_symmetry.space_group_name_H-M   'P 1'
#
loop_
_entity.id
_entity.type
_entity.pdbx_description
1 polymer ?
#
loop_
_entity_poly.entity_id
_entity_poly.type
_entity_poly.pdbx_seq_one_letter_code
_entity_poly.pdbx_strand_id
1 'polypeptide(L)'
;MDHKHIKALVRKQLKKQFPNWKQLNRKVKRQLAKQVLAEVVAEYDPNLTPAASKEELLGIEGQASLKGIINLQEMGRFIEMFNASSIVRLSGYQRSPLFIKDEELLFIDELLDNRIINRLLAYPGYSPAMRELLPSTLLRAELLKAIRYPEISYRKFCSKEYLGLDRKQNRVFCGLPLNRKEMIDHTRLCQFRRSLSFTQQVNLLVYLLYHFNQSGLLGKAIVHGVDSTELATDCKHPLATLKINGKKIRIYSDLDCDCGKRRNKRDKSPYVIGYRLHTLTAIDAATGHSFPLVSLLAPANHHDSHFLPFLVKLGQAMGIELRLITADEAYHDKDDALFSGTGVRVTTPPSSKVRLPEHIDAQTGSVFCHGGCGVPMRHMGVEDGSHEYKCDATTGECDYAGACPKYRFIPLDSGQFQRIPSNSAQVREAHELRKNCERPFNLLKHQTGMESVRVRSQQATLARCTISSMAVLLIKMAGTRKKHQTNGPLQEPIWEAKKAA
;
A
#
# COMPACT_ATOMS: atom_id res chain seq x y z
N MET A 1 0.60 -8.78 -32.74
CA MET A 1 -0.50 -8.45 -31.82
C MET A 1 0.01 -8.41 -30.39
N ASP A 2 -0.18 -7.28 -29.71
CA ASP A 2 0.15 -7.17 -28.28
C ASP A 2 -0.99 -7.76 -27.43
N HIS A 3 -0.73 -8.93 -26.83
CA HIS A 3 -1.68 -9.66 -26.00
C HIS A 3 -2.13 -8.90 -24.74
N LYS A 4 -1.28 -8.00 -24.19
CA LYS A 4 -1.61 -7.17 -23.03
C LYS A 4 -2.63 -6.10 -23.44
N HIS A 5 -2.41 -5.47 -24.58
CA HIS A 5 -3.32 -4.48 -25.13
C HIS A 5 -4.68 -5.06 -25.47
N ILE A 6 -4.72 -6.18 -26.19
CA ILE A 6 -6.00 -6.89 -26.47
C ILE A 6 -6.74 -7.22 -25.18
N LYS A 7 -6.04 -7.71 -24.16
CA LYS A 7 -6.67 -8.03 -22.88
C LYS A 7 -7.27 -6.80 -22.19
N ALA A 8 -6.57 -5.66 -22.22
CA ALA A 8 -7.08 -4.40 -21.70
C ALA A 8 -8.34 -3.95 -22.44
N LEU A 9 -8.34 -4.00 -23.76
CA LEU A 9 -9.50 -3.68 -24.60
C LEU A 9 -10.70 -4.56 -24.29
N VAL A 10 -10.52 -5.88 -24.22
CA VAL A 10 -11.61 -6.82 -23.86
C VAL A 10 -12.22 -6.49 -22.51
N ARG A 11 -11.39 -6.21 -21.51
CA ARG A 11 -11.86 -5.82 -20.17
C ARG A 11 -12.66 -4.51 -20.21
N LYS A 12 -12.13 -3.51 -20.92
CA LYS A 12 -12.78 -2.20 -21.09
C LYS A 12 -14.14 -2.34 -21.79
N GLN A 13 -14.20 -3.12 -22.86
CA GLN A 13 -15.42 -3.37 -23.60
C GLN A 13 -16.46 -4.14 -22.78
N LEU A 14 -16.06 -5.21 -22.08
CA LEU A 14 -16.93 -5.94 -21.15
C LEU A 14 -17.51 -5.06 -20.04
N LYS A 15 -16.69 -4.19 -19.44
CA LYS A 15 -17.16 -3.25 -18.42
C LYS A 15 -18.14 -2.22 -18.99
N LYS A 16 -17.89 -1.72 -20.21
CA LYS A 16 -18.72 -0.72 -20.88
C LYS A 16 -20.06 -1.31 -21.33
N GLN A 17 -20.03 -2.46 -22.00
CA GLN A 17 -21.25 -3.09 -22.56
C GLN A 17 -22.13 -3.74 -21.47
N PHE A 18 -21.52 -4.22 -20.39
CA PHE A 18 -22.22 -4.95 -19.33
C PHE A 18 -21.97 -4.35 -17.95
N PRO A 19 -22.53 -3.18 -17.63
CA PRO A 19 -22.34 -2.53 -16.32
C PRO A 19 -22.78 -3.42 -15.16
N ASN A 20 -23.77 -4.30 -15.42
CA ASN A 20 -24.27 -5.29 -14.46
C ASN A 20 -23.48 -6.60 -14.46
N TRP A 21 -22.27 -6.65 -15.04
CA TRP A 21 -21.44 -7.85 -15.15
C TRP A 21 -21.41 -8.70 -13.87
N LYS A 22 -21.29 -8.05 -12.71
CA LYS A 22 -21.20 -8.76 -11.42
C LYS A 22 -22.47 -9.56 -11.09
N GLN A 23 -23.63 -9.13 -11.54
CA GLN A 23 -24.93 -9.75 -11.27
C GLN A 23 -25.23 -10.92 -12.22
N LEU A 24 -24.56 -10.98 -13.38
CA LEU A 24 -24.77 -12.03 -14.36
C LEU A 24 -24.34 -13.40 -13.81
N ASN A 25 -25.07 -14.44 -14.19
CA ASN A 25 -24.69 -15.81 -13.85
C ASN A 25 -23.42 -16.25 -14.63
N ARG A 26 -22.77 -17.31 -14.16
CA ARG A 26 -21.48 -17.75 -14.73
C ARG A 26 -21.59 -18.21 -16.19
N LYS A 27 -22.70 -18.82 -16.59
CA LYS A 27 -22.92 -19.29 -17.95
C LYS A 27 -23.00 -18.13 -18.95
N VAL A 28 -23.78 -17.10 -18.62
CA VAL A 28 -23.89 -15.86 -19.39
C VAL A 28 -22.54 -15.14 -19.46
N LYS A 29 -21.86 -14.94 -18.33
CA LYS A 29 -20.52 -14.35 -18.31
C LYS A 29 -19.54 -15.06 -19.24
N ARG A 30 -19.57 -16.40 -19.27
CA ARG A 30 -18.69 -17.19 -20.14
C ARG A 30 -18.99 -16.95 -21.61
N GLN A 31 -20.26 -16.90 -21.98
CA GLN A 31 -20.67 -16.64 -23.35
C GLN A 31 -20.27 -15.25 -23.82
N LEU A 32 -20.58 -14.21 -23.04
CA LEU A 32 -20.22 -12.82 -23.33
C LEU A 32 -18.71 -12.61 -23.38
N ALA A 33 -17.95 -13.20 -22.45
CA ALA A 33 -16.49 -13.10 -22.45
C ALA A 33 -15.87 -13.73 -23.72
N LYS A 34 -16.40 -14.84 -24.20
CA LYS A 34 -15.95 -15.47 -25.45
C LYS A 34 -16.28 -14.61 -26.67
N GLN A 35 -17.50 -14.09 -26.72
CA GLN A 35 -17.96 -13.24 -27.81
C GLN A 35 -17.12 -11.97 -27.91
N VAL A 36 -17.05 -11.17 -26.86
CA VAL A 36 -16.27 -9.92 -26.86
C VAL A 36 -14.78 -10.16 -27.11
N LEU A 37 -14.22 -11.26 -26.61
CA LEU A 37 -12.83 -11.62 -26.91
C LEU A 37 -12.61 -11.89 -28.40
N ALA A 38 -13.56 -12.60 -29.05
CA ALA A 38 -13.49 -12.87 -30.48
C ALA A 38 -13.66 -11.58 -31.31
N GLU A 39 -14.64 -10.74 -30.97
CA GLU A 39 -14.89 -9.45 -31.61
C GLU A 39 -13.63 -8.54 -31.56
N VAL A 40 -13.08 -8.31 -30.35
CA VAL A 40 -11.89 -7.46 -30.17
C VAL A 40 -10.69 -8.00 -30.96
N VAL A 41 -10.50 -9.30 -31.03
CA VAL A 41 -9.38 -9.89 -31.79
C VAL A 41 -9.60 -9.75 -33.29
N ALA A 42 -10.82 -9.90 -33.77
CA ALA A 42 -11.15 -9.75 -35.21
C ALA A 42 -11.00 -8.29 -35.68
N GLU A 43 -11.33 -7.32 -34.82
CA GLU A 43 -11.27 -5.89 -35.11
C GLU A 43 -9.92 -5.25 -34.79
N TYR A 44 -9.00 -5.99 -34.13
CA TYR A 44 -7.74 -5.41 -33.67
C TYR A 44 -6.78 -5.11 -34.82
N ASP A 45 -6.61 -3.84 -35.13
CA ASP A 45 -5.58 -3.32 -36.00
C ASP A 45 -4.57 -2.48 -35.16
N PRO A 46 -3.29 -2.88 -35.08
CA PRO A 46 -2.29 -2.15 -34.30
C PRO A 46 -2.02 -0.75 -34.83
N ASN A 47 -2.35 -0.44 -36.08
CA ASN A 47 -2.14 0.88 -36.70
C ASN A 47 -3.29 1.83 -36.43
N LEU A 48 -4.51 1.30 -36.27
CA LEU A 48 -5.74 2.08 -36.06
C LEU A 48 -6.17 2.10 -34.58
N THR A 49 -5.77 1.12 -33.80
CA THR A 49 -6.15 1.03 -32.39
C THR A 49 -5.26 1.93 -31.54
N PRO A 50 -5.82 2.92 -30.81
CA PRO A 50 -5.04 3.79 -29.95
C PRO A 50 -4.19 2.98 -28.96
N ALA A 51 -2.93 3.38 -28.77
CA ALA A 51 -2.06 2.75 -27.79
C ALA A 51 -2.66 2.84 -26.38
N ALA A 52 -2.70 1.72 -25.67
CA ALA A 52 -3.12 1.73 -24.26
C ALA A 52 -2.05 2.43 -23.41
N SER A 53 -2.49 3.25 -22.43
CA SER A 53 -1.58 3.88 -21.49
C SER A 53 -0.84 2.84 -20.64
N LYS A 54 0.27 3.24 -20.02
CA LYS A 54 1.01 2.37 -19.10
C LYS A 54 0.13 1.92 -17.93
N GLU A 55 -0.70 2.82 -17.43
CA GLU A 55 -1.64 2.59 -16.34
C GLU A 55 -2.72 1.57 -16.73
N GLU A 56 -3.28 1.69 -17.93
CA GLU A 56 -4.23 0.72 -18.50
C GLU A 56 -3.59 -0.67 -18.63
N LEU A 57 -2.38 -0.75 -19.18
CA LEU A 57 -1.66 -2.02 -19.31
C LEU A 57 -1.35 -2.67 -17.97
N LEU A 58 -1.09 -1.87 -16.94
CA LEU A 58 -0.85 -2.32 -15.56
C LEU A 58 -2.15 -2.55 -14.77
N GLY A 59 -3.29 -2.08 -15.27
CA GLY A 59 -4.60 -2.22 -14.64
C GLY A 59 -4.73 -1.39 -13.36
N ILE A 60 -4.13 -0.20 -13.33
CA ILE A 60 -4.15 0.74 -12.19
C ILE A 60 -4.66 2.14 -12.56
N GLU A 61 -5.40 2.30 -13.66
CA GLU A 61 -5.84 3.59 -14.19
C GLU A 61 -6.54 4.45 -13.12
N GLY A 62 -7.39 3.83 -12.32
CA GLY A 62 -8.09 4.51 -11.22
C GLY A 62 -7.20 4.86 -10.02
N GLN A 63 -5.96 4.38 -9.98
CA GLN A 63 -5.00 4.55 -8.87
C GLN A 63 -3.80 5.42 -9.25
N ALA A 64 -3.65 5.76 -10.51
CA ALA A 64 -2.51 6.54 -11.02
C ALA A 64 -2.74 8.06 -10.95
N SER A 65 -3.98 8.50 -10.79
CA SER A 65 -4.30 9.93 -10.70
C SER A 65 -3.96 10.49 -9.32
N LEU A 66 -3.12 11.53 -9.29
CA LEU A 66 -2.79 12.27 -8.07
C LEU A 66 -3.74 13.46 -7.84
N LYS A 67 -4.70 13.71 -8.75
CA LYS A 67 -5.62 14.82 -8.66
C LYS A 67 -6.55 14.71 -7.44
N GLY A 68 -6.59 15.76 -6.64
CA GLY A 68 -7.45 15.86 -5.45
C GLY A 68 -6.91 15.10 -4.23
N ILE A 69 -5.65 14.61 -4.26
CA ILE A 69 -4.96 14.14 -3.08
C ILE A 69 -4.58 15.35 -2.24
N ILE A 70 -4.96 15.32 -0.97
CA ILE A 70 -4.61 16.32 0.04
C ILE A 70 -3.32 15.83 0.71
N ASN A 71 -2.28 16.68 0.79
CA ASN A 71 -1.07 16.32 1.49
C ASN A 71 -1.19 16.50 3.01
N LEU A 72 -0.21 16.01 3.78
CA LEU A 72 -0.23 16.05 5.25
C LEU A 72 -0.35 17.49 5.81
N GLN A 73 0.31 18.47 5.18
CA GLN A 73 0.26 19.86 5.62
C GLN A 73 -1.12 20.49 5.34
N GLU A 74 -1.66 20.26 4.14
CA GLU A 74 -3.00 20.70 3.78
C GLU A 74 -4.07 20.03 4.65
N MET A 75 -3.89 18.75 4.99
CA MET A 75 -4.78 18.03 5.89
C MET A 75 -4.76 18.67 7.29
N GLY A 76 -3.60 19.07 7.80
CA GLY A 76 -3.51 19.81 9.07
C GLY A 76 -4.35 21.09 9.05
N ARG A 77 -4.18 21.93 8.03
CA ARG A 77 -4.98 23.16 7.84
C ARG A 77 -6.48 22.86 7.72
N PHE A 78 -6.83 21.80 6.99
CA PHE A 78 -8.20 21.36 6.84
C PHE A 78 -8.83 20.96 8.19
N ILE A 79 -8.10 20.23 9.03
CA ILE A 79 -8.54 19.85 10.38
C ILE A 79 -8.70 21.08 11.27
N GLU A 80 -7.75 22.01 11.22
CA GLU A 80 -7.80 23.29 11.99
C GLU A 80 -9.02 24.12 11.62
N MET A 81 -9.38 24.24 10.36
CA MET A 81 -10.59 24.92 9.91
C MET A 81 -11.87 24.31 10.56
N PHE A 82 -11.96 22.98 10.63
CA PHE A 82 -13.07 22.31 11.31
C PHE A 82 -13.06 22.52 12.81
N ASN A 83 -11.88 22.62 13.42
CA ASN A 83 -11.73 22.88 14.85
C ASN A 83 -12.09 24.32 15.23
N ALA A 84 -11.75 25.31 14.38
CA ALA A 84 -12.10 26.71 14.61
C ALA A 84 -13.62 26.98 14.51
N SER A 85 -14.36 26.22 13.71
CA SER A 85 -15.81 26.36 13.51
C SER A 85 -16.66 25.64 14.59
N SER A 86 -16.13 25.31 15.74
CA SER A 86 -16.61 24.27 16.65
C SER A 86 -17.66 24.67 17.70
N ILE A 87 -18.62 25.53 17.38
CA ILE A 87 -19.81 25.76 18.24
C ILE A 87 -20.68 24.48 18.38
N VAL A 88 -20.54 23.51 17.47
CA VAL A 88 -21.37 22.28 17.43
C VAL A 88 -20.72 21.06 18.13
N ARG A 89 -19.55 21.22 18.74
CA ARG A 89 -18.79 20.10 19.33
C ARG A 89 -19.45 19.40 20.53
N LEU A 90 -20.37 20.04 21.21
CA LEU A 90 -20.79 19.60 22.55
C LEU A 90 -21.84 18.48 22.58
N SER A 91 -22.64 18.24 21.54
CA SER A 91 -23.78 17.34 21.67
C SER A 91 -23.51 15.86 21.30
N GLY A 92 -22.46 15.55 20.55
CA GLY A 92 -22.14 14.18 20.10
C GLY A 92 -21.12 13.44 20.97
N TYR A 93 -20.12 14.14 21.49
CA TYR A 93 -19.00 13.56 22.23
C TYR A 93 -19.33 13.11 23.66
N GLN A 94 -20.40 13.62 24.27
CA GLN A 94 -20.75 13.30 25.66
C GLN A 94 -21.33 11.89 25.84
N ARG A 95 -21.76 11.21 24.76
CA ARG A 95 -22.39 9.89 24.86
C ARG A 95 -21.41 8.72 24.76
N SER A 96 -20.33 8.87 24.03
CA SER A 96 -19.41 7.77 23.76
C SER A 96 -18.81 7.16 25.04
N PRO A 97 -18.26 7.92 26.02
CA PRO A 97 -17.71 7.36 27.25
C PRO A 97 -18.73 6.62 28.11
N LEU A 98 -20.03 6.94 28.01
CA LEU A 98 -21.07 6.26 28.76
C LEU A 98 -21.33 4.83 28.26
N PHE A 99 -21.14 4.59 26.98
CA PHE A 99 -21.51 3.33 26.33
C PHE A 99 -20.31 2.52 25.83
N ILE A 100 -19.19 3.17 25.44
CA ILE A 100 -17.97 2.51 24.99
C ILE A 100 -17.09 2.27 26.22
N LYS A 101 -17.06 1.04 26.70
CA LYS A 101 -16.24 0.62 27.85
C LYS A 101 -14.86 0.07 27.45
N ASP A 102 -14.69 -0.26 26.18
CA ASP A 102 -13.42 -0.65 25.60
C ASP A 102 -12.57 0.59 25.36
N GLU A 103 -11.51 0.76 26.14
CA GLU A 103 -10.62 1.94 26.10
C GLU A 103 -9.99 2.17 24.73
N GLU A 104 -9.62 1.08 24.01
CA GLU A 104 -9.07 1.19 22.67
C GLU A 104 -10.12 1.71 21.68
N LEU A 105 -11.35 1.19 21.73
CA LEU A 105 -12.43 1.69 20.89
C LEU A 105 -12.82 3.12 21.24
N LEU A 106 -12.80 3.50 22.53
CA LEU A 106 -13.06 4.87 22.95
C LEU A 106 -12.03 5.84 22.40
N PHE A 107 -10.75 5.49 22.50
CA PHE A 107 -9.68 6.30 21.92
C PHE A 107 -9.82 6.44 20.39
N ILE A 108 -10.13 5.34 19.70
CA ILE A 108 -10.37 5.38 18.26
C ILE A 108 -11.59 6.24 17.91
N ASP A 109 -12.64 6.18 18.73
CA ASP A 109 -13.84 7.01 18.57
C ASP A 109 -13.51 8.51 18.67
N GLU A 110 -12.66 8.89 19.61
CA GLU A 110 -12.19 10.26 19.81
C GLU A 110 -11.38 10.80 18.63
N LEU A 111 -10.56 9.94 17.99
CA LEU A 111 -9.76 10.30 16.81
C LEU A 111 -10.58 10.51 15.53
N LEU A 112 -11.72 9.83 15.43
CA LEU A 112 -12.52 9.81 14.20
C LEU A 112 -13.56 10.93 14.19
N ASP A 113 -13.21 12.12 13.69
CA ASP A 113 -14.18 13.22 13.53
C ASP A 113 -15.13 12.94 12.36
N ASN A 114 -16.40 12.68 12.67
CA ASN A 114 -17.42 12.38 11.68
C ASN A 114 -17.65 13.50 10.67
N ARG A 115 -17.45 14.77 11.06
CA ARG A 115 -17.63 15.92 10.16
C ARG A 115 -16.56 15.91 9.08
N ILE A 116 -15.30 15.70 9.49
CA ILE A 116 -14.15 15.61 8.58
C ILE A 116 -14.31 14.41 7.66
N ILE A 117 -14.62 13.23 8.22
CA ILE A 117 -14.84 12.00 7.44
C ILE A 117 -15.95 12.19 6.40
N ASN A 118 -17.10 12.75 6.80
CA ASN A 118 -18.21 13.00 5.88
C ASN A 118 -17.81 13.98 4.76
N ARG A 119 -17.00 14.98 5.06
CA ARG A 119 -16.51 15.92 4.06
C ARG A 119 -15.52 15.29 3.08
N LEU A 120 -14.58 14.49 3.57
CA LEU A 120 -13.63 13.76 2.72
C LEU A 120 -14.31 12.73 1.82
N LEU A 121 -15.43 12.16 2.29
CA LEU A 121 -16.21 11.16 1.55
C LEU A 121 -17.37 11.76 0.75
N ALA A 122 -17.58 13.08 0.80
CA ALA A 122 -18.57 13.73 -0.01
C ALA A 122 -18.27 13.56 -1.51
N TYR A 123 -19.33 13.41 -2.29
CA TYR A 123 -19.25 13.33 -3.74
C TYR A 123 -20.32 14.23 -4.37
N PRO A 124 -20.18 14.64 -5.63
CA PRO A 124 -21.21 15.45 -6.31
C PRO A 124 -22.58 14.77 -6.22
N GLY A 125 -23.60 15.51 -5.79
CA GLY A 125 -24.95 15.00 -5.58
C GLY A 125 -25.18 14.28 -4.24
N TYR A 126 -24.16 14.18 -3.35
CA TYR A 126 -24.37 13.70 -2.00
C TYR A 126 -25.07 14.74 -1.13
N SER A 127 -26.25 14.40 -0.63
CA SER A 127 -26.95 15.18 0.38
C SER A 127 -27.10 14.37 1.67
N PRO A 128 -26.53 14.83 2.79
CA PRO A 128 -26.71 14.17 4.10
C PRO A 128 -28.18 14.01 4.50
N ALA A 129 -29.01 14.98 4.12
CA ALA A 129 -30.44 14.99 4.45
C ALA A 129 -31.25 13.88 3.76
N MET A 130 -30.74 13.35 2.65
CA MET A 130 -31.43 12.29 1.87
C MET A 130 -31.01 10.87 2.27
N ARG A 131 -30.10 10.68 3.23
CA ARG A 131 -29.57 9.36 3.57
C ARG A 131 -29.71 9.07 5.05
N GLU A 132 -30.26 7.92 5.35
CA GLU A 132 -30.40 7.38 6.71
C GLU A 132 -29.04 7.07 7.36
N LEU A 133 -28.03 6.70 6.54
CA LEU A 133 -26.69 6.35 7.00
C LEU A 133 -25.63 7.25 6.39
N LEU A 134 -24.89 7.95 7.25
CA LEU A 134 -23.77 8.80 6.85
C LEU A 134 -22.56 7.98 6.40
N PRO A 135 -21.70 8.50 5.50
CA PRO A 135 -20.45 7.84 5.14
C PRO A 135 -19.55 7.53 6.33
N SER A 136 -19.50 8.40 7.34
CA SER A 136 -18.78 8.15 8.60
C SER A 136 -19.31 6.92 9.35
N THR A 137 -20.63 6.71 9.38
CA THR A 137 -21.26 5.52 9.99
C THR A 137 -20.81 4.25 9.28
N LEU A 138 -20.78 4.26 7.95
CA LEU A 138 -20.33 3.11 7.16
C LEU A 138 -18.83 2.84 7.33
N LEU A 139 -18.00 3.89 7.35
CA LEU A 139 -16.56 3.75 7.60
C LEU A 139 -16.27 3.19 9.00
N ARG A 140 -16.94 3.73 10.03
CA ARG A 140 -16.81 3.24 11.41
C ARG A 140 -17.24 1.78 11.56
N ALA A 141 -18.30 1.36 10.88
CA ALA A 141 -18.70 -0.04 10.85
C ALA A 141 -17.65 -0.95 10.18
N GLU A 142 -17.05 -0.51 9.09
CA GLU A 142 -15.95 -1.21 8.44
C GLU A 142 -14.72 -1.32 9.36
N LEU A 143 -14.36 -0.23 10.06
CA LEU A 143 -13.26 -0.20 11.02
C LEU A 143 -13.55 -1.09 12.22
N LEU A 144 -14.76 -1.01 12.82
CA LEU A 144 -15.17 -1.88 13.93
C LEU A 144 -15.04 -3.35 13.53
N LYS A 145 -15.53 -3.71 12.33
CA LYS A 145 -15.40 -5.06 11.81
C LYS A 145 -13.95 -5.49 11.66
N ALA A 146 -13.09 -4.62 11.12
CA ALA A 146 -11.68 -4.93 10.92
C ALA A 146 -10.92 -5.08 12.26
N ILE A 147 -11.25 -4.27 13.27
CA ILE A 147 -10.55 -4.22 14.56
C ILE A 147 -11.02 -5.33 15.51
N ARG A 148 -12.33 -5.58 15.59
CA ARG A 148 -12.91 -6.47 16.61
C ARG A 148 -13.47 -7.77 16.06
N TYR A 149 -13.85 -7.81 14.80
CA TYR A 149 -14.54 -8.95 14.20
C TYR A 149 -13.91 -9.39 12.86
N PRO A 150 -12.57 -9.53 12.77
CA PRO A 150 -11.87 -9.71 11.50
C PRO A 150 -12.35 -10.95 10.73
N GLU A 151 -12.58 -12.06 11.43
CA GLU A 151 -12.96 -13.34 10.82
C GLU A 151 -14.45 -13.50 10.52
N ILE A 152 -15.29 -12.61 11.07
CA ILE A 152 -16.74 -12.72 10.90
C ILE A 152 -17.15 -12.25 9.49
N SER A 153 -18.04 -12.98 8.84
CA SER A 153 -18.57 -12.55 7.53
C SER A 153 -19.36 -11.23 7.65
N TYR A 154 -19.36 -10.42 6.59
CA TYR A 154 -20.12 -9.16 6.58
C TYR A 154 -21.61 -9.35 6.84
N ARG A 155 -22.22 -10.44 6.34
CA ARG A 155 -23.63 -10.76 6.62
C ARG A 155 -23.87 -11.02 8.10
N LYS A 156 -22.97 -11.80 8.76
CA LYS A 156 -23.08 -12.09 10.18
C LYS A 156 -22.81 -10.84 11.03
N PHE A 157 -21.77 -10.04 10.68
CA PHE A 157 -21.47 -8.79 11.37
C PHE A 157 -22.66 -7.80 11.36
N CYS A 158 -23.37 -7.68 10.25
CA CYS A 158 -24.56 -6.82 10.12
C CYS A 158 -25.82 -7.42 10.75
N SER A 159 -25.74 -8.50 11.51
CA SER A 159 -26.87 -9.09 12.23
C SER A 159 -27.11 -8.44 13.60
N LYS A 160 -28.24 -8.82 14.22
CA LYS A 160 -28.57 -8.39 15.58
C LYS A 160 -27.53 -8.81 16.62
N GLU A 161 -26.80 -9.89 16.36
CA GLU A 161 -25.75 -10.42 17.24
C GLU A 161 -24.62 -9.39 17.48
N TYR A 162 -24.31 -8.53 16.49
CA TYR A 162 -23.22 -7.56 16.55
C TYR A 162 -23.67 -6.10 16.55
N LEU A 163 -24.80 -5.78 15.91
CA LEU A 163 -25.32 -4.42 15.76
C LEU A 163 -26.76 -4.26 16.32
N GLY A 164 -27.27 -5.22 17.08
CA GLY A 164 -28.57 -5.16 17.74
C GLY A 164 -28.63 -4.08 18.83
N LEU A 165 -29.82 -3.77 19.32
CA LEU A 165 -30.07 -2.72 20.35
C LEU A 165 -29.35 -3.01 21.67
N ASP A 166 -29.13 -4.28 21.99
CA ASP A 166 -28.36 -4.76 23.14
C ASP A 166 -26.86 -4.51 23.02
N ARG A 167 -26.34 -4.33 21.79
CA ARG A 167 -24.94 -4.05 21.48
C ARG A 167 -24.64 -2.55 21.48
N LYS A 168 -24.95 -1.88 22.58
CA LYS A 168 -24.88 -0.41 22.72
C LYS A 168 -23.50 0.15 22.35
N GLN A 169 -22.40 -0.47 22.79
CA GLN A 169 -21.04 -0.05 22.49
C GLN A 169 -20.78 -0.02 20.96
N ASN A 170 -21.09 -1.11 20.26
CA ASN A 170 -20.90 -1.19 18.81
C ASN A 170 -21.75 -0.18 18.05
N ARG A 171 -22.99 0.02 18.51
CA ARG A 171 -23.90 1.00 17.89
C ARG A 171 -23.41 2.43 18.06
N VAL A 172 -23.00 2.80 19.27
CA VAL A 172 -22.45 4.14 19.54
C VAL A 172 -21.19 4.38 18.73
N PHE A 173 -20.27 3.42 18.73
CA PHE A 173 -19.05 3.52 17.91
C PHE A 173 -19.36 3.71 16.42
N CYS A 174 -20.35 3.01 15.88
CA CYS A 174 -20.78 3.19 14.49
C CYS A 174 -21.61 4.45 14.25
N GLY A 175 -22.03 5.18 15.28
CA GLY A 175 -22.94 6.32 15.15
C GLY A 175 -24.38 5.91 14.85
N LEU A 176 -24.80 4.70 15.25
CA LEU A 176 -26.16 4.20 15.09
C LEU A 176 -27.04 4.63 16.27
N PRO A 177 -28.33 4.96 16.03
CA PRO A 177 -29.24 5.36 17.09
C PRO A 177 -29.51 4.19 18.05
N LEU A 178 -29.61 4.49 19.36
CA LEU A 178 -29.89 3.50 20.42
C LEU A 178 -31.37 3.15 20.60
N ASN A 179 -32.24 4.01 20.12
CA ASN A 179 -33.70 3.91 20.30
C ASN A 179 -34.45 3.39 19.07
N ARG A 180 -33.75 3.11 17.99
CA ARG A 180 -34.34 2.64 16.73
C ARG A 180 -33.71 1.34 16.31
N LYS A 181 -34.49 0.45 15.67
CA LYS A 181 -34.04 -0.86 15.15
C LYS A 181 -33.22 -0.77 13.85
N GLU A 182 -32.90 0.44 13.40
CA GLU A 182 -32.08 0.62 12.20
C GLU A 182 -30.77 -0.13 12.32
N MET A 183 -30.44 -0.85 11.26
CA MET A 183 -29.21 -1.63 11.17
C MET A 183 -28.53 -1.36 9.84
N ILE A 184 -27.23 -1.55 9.83
CA ILE A 184 -26.46 -1.51 8.59
C ILE A 184 -26.65 -2.85 7.88
N ASP A 185 -27.16 -2.81 6.64
CA ASP A 185 -27.18 -4.01 5.79
C ASP A 185 -25.81 -4.26 5.17
N HIS A 186 -25.42 -5.52 5.06
CA HIS A 186 -24.13 -5.89 4.48
C HIS A 186 -23.97 -5.46 2.99
N THR A 187 -25.09 -5.30 2.27
CA THR A 187 -25.08 -4.77 0.89
C THR A 187 -24.68 -3.30 0.87
N ARG A 188 -25.08 -2.52 1.88
CA ARG A 188 -24.66 -1.12 2.05
C ARG A 188 -23.15 -1.00 2.26
N LEU A 189 -22.54 -1.84 3.09
CA LEU A 189 -21.08 -1.88 3.25
C LEU A 189 -20.39 -2.30 1.94
N CYS A 190 -20.96 -3.24 1.20
CA CYS A 190 -20.45 -3.62 -0.10
C CYS A 190 -20.52 -2.48 -1.13
N GLN A 191 -21.65 -1.73 -1.16
CA GLN A 191 -21.82 -0.55 -2.00
C GLN A 191 -20.84 0.55 -1.61
N PHE A 192 -20.69 0.81 -0.30
CA PHE A 192 -19.76 1.79 0.23
C PHE A 192 -18.33 1.53 -0.23
N ARG A 193 -17.78 0.33 -0.06
CA ARG A 193 -16.43 -0.01 -0.56
C ARG A 193 -16.28 0.17 -2.07
N ARG A 194 -17.33 -0.06 -2.84
CA ARG A 194 -17.32 0.13 -4.29
C ARG A 194 -17.46 1.58 -4.72
N SER A 195 -18.06 2.42 -3.88
CA SER A 195 -18.21 3.86 -4.18
C SER A 195 -16.98 4.69 -3.80
N LEU A 196 -16.10 4.17 -2.93
CA LEU A 196 -14.89 4.87 -2.52
C LEU A 196 -13.93 5.01 -3.70
N SER A 197 -13.74 6.22 -4.19
CA SER A 197 -12.70 6.51 -5.18
C SER A 197 -11.30 6.31 -4.57
N PHE A 198 -10.29 6.14 -5.39
CA PHE A 198 -8.91 6.02 -4.90
C PHE A 198 -8.48 7.28 -4.13
N THR A 199 -8.79 8.47 -4.66
CA THR A 199 -8.50 9.74 -3.99
C THR A 199 -9.13 9.82 -2.60
N GLN A 200 -10.40 9.41 -2.45
CA GLN A 200 -11.05 9.38 -1.14
C GLN A 200 -10.37 8.41 -0.18
N GLN A 201 -9.95 7.23 -0.66
CA GLN A 201 -9.22 6.26 0.14
C GLN A 201 -7.87 6.82 0.62
N VAL A 202 -7.13 7.49 -0.27
CA VAL A 202 -5.84 8.12 0.07
C VAL A 202 -6.05 9.26 1.07
N ASN A 203 -7.04 10.13 0.85
CA ASN A 203 -7.31 11.25 1.74
C ASN A 203 -7.73 10.80 3.16
N LEU A 204 -8.46 9.69 3.29
CA LEU A 204 -8.72 9.07 4.59
C LEU A 204 -7.44 8.56 5.26
N LEU A 205 -6.52 7.96 4.49
CA LEU A 205 -5.21 7.55 5.02
C LEU A 205 -4.39 8.77 5.46
N VAL A 206 -4.35 9.84 4.66
CA VAL A 206 -3.63 11.07 5.02
C VAL A 206 -4.21 11.68 6.30
N TYR A 207 -5.54 11.67 6.46
CA TYR A 207 -6.19 12.10 7.70
C TYR A 207 -5.67 11.31 8.92
N LEU A 208 -5.60 10.00 8.85
CA LEU A 208 -5.07 9.18 9.95
C LEU A 208 -3.55 9.32 10.11
N LEU A 209 -2.81 9.41 9.02
CA LEU A 209 -1.35 9.61 9.07
C LEU A 209 -0.98 10.96 9.68
N TYR A 210 -1.80 11.99 9.48
CA TYR A 210 -1.63 13.27 10.18
C TYR A 210 -1.70 13.07 11.70
N HIS A 211 -2.75 12.41 12.21
CA HIS A 211 -2.85 12.11 13.64
C HIS A 211 -1.75 11.17 14.12
N PHE A 212 -1.36 10.19 13.33
CA PHE A 212 -0.28 9.27 13.62
C PHE A 212 1.06 10.00 13.75
N ASN A 213 1.34 10.94 12.86
CA ASN A 213 2.53 11.78 12.92
C ASN A 213 2.51 12.69 14.17
N GLN A 214 1.36 13.28 14.51
CA GLN A 214 1.21 14.10 15.72
C GLN A 214 1.38 13.28 17.01
N SER A 215 1.10 11.99 17.00
CA SER A 215 1.29 11.10 18.16
C SER A 215 2.75 10.78 18.48
N GLY A 216 3.69 11.20 17.63
CA GLY A 216 5.13 10.93 17.80
C GLY A 216 5.52 9.46 17.53
N LEU A 217 4.60 8.64 17.00
CA LEU A 217 4.85 7.24 16.63
C LEU A 217 5.78 7.09 15.43
N LEU A 218 5.82 8.08 14.55
CA LEU A 218 6.86 8.20 13.55
C LEU A 218 8.06 8.86 14.21
N GLY A 219 9.09 8.07 14.52
CA GLY A 219 10.36 8.56 15.06
C GLY A 219 11.10 9.51 14.11
N LYS A 220 12.25 10.03 14.54
CA LYS A 220 13.07 10.92 13.70
C LYS A 220 13.86 10.18 12.61
N ALA A 221 14.14 8.90 12.81
CA ALA A 221 14.93 8.07 11.89
C ALA A 221 14.01 7.09 11.16
N ILE A 222 13.26 7.60 10.17
CA ILE A 222 12.37 6.77 9.34
C ILE A 222 13.08 6.30 8.08
N VAL A 223 13.09 5.00 7.90
CA VAL A 223 13.45 4.34 6.64
C VAL A 223 12.16 3.89 5.96
N HIS A 224 12.07 4.12 4.68
CA HIS A 224 10.94 3.66 3.90
C HIS A 224 11.25 2.33 3.22
N GLY A 225 10.24 1.47 3.13
CA GLY A 225 10.37 0.20 2.44
C GLY A 225 9.20 -0.05 1.51
N VAL A 226 9.44 -0.85 0.47
CA VAL A 226 8.41 -1.30 -0.45
C VAL A 226 8.46 -2.80 -0.57
N ASP A 227 7.31 -3.42 -0.45
CA ASP A 227 7.14 -4.85 -0.69
C ASP A 227 5.75 -5.14 -1.22
N SER A 228 5.49 -6.37 -1.64
CA SER A 228 4.20 -6.79 -2.17
C SER A 228 3.70 -8.08 -1.55
N THR A 229 2.38 -8.20 -1.46
CA THR A 229 1.74 -9.43 -1.04
C THR A 229 0.62 -9.85 -1.99
N GLU A 230 0.39 -11.15 -2.09
CA GLU A 230 -0.63 -11.73 -2.95
C GLU A 230 -1.98 -11.77 -2.24
N LEU A 231 -3.05 -11.43 -2.97
CA LEU A 231 -4.44 -11.52 -2.54
C LEU A 231 -5.23 -12.39 -3.52
N ALA A 232 -5.61 -13.58 -3.09
CA ALA A 232 -6.41 -14.48 -3.90
C ALA A 232 -7.87 -14.00 -4.01
N THR A 233 -8.47 -14.19 -5.19
CA THR A 233 -9.92 -14.00 -5.40
C THR A 233 -10.66 -15.32 -5.35
N ASP A 234 -12.00 -15.27 -5.40
CA ASP A 234 -12.85 -16.47 -5.54
C ASP A 234 -12.85 -17.06 -6.97
N CYS A 235 -12.09 -16.46 -7.89
CA CYS A 235 -11.98 -16.95 -9.26
C CYS A 235 -11.11 -18.19 -9.30
N LYS A 236 -11.71 -19.34 -9.64
CA LYS A 236 -10.98 -20.62 -9.75
C LYS A 236 -10.49 -20.90 -11.17
N HIS A 237 -11.28 -20.51 -12.17
CA HIS A 237 -11.03 -20.81 -13.58
C HIS A 237 -11.39 -19.62 -14.46
N PRO A 238 -10.67 -19.42 -15.59
CA PRO A 238 -11.05 -18.40 -16.55
C PRO A 238 -12.41 -18.70 -17.18
N LEU A 239 -13.13 -17.65 -17.55
CA LEU A 239 -14.38 -17.72 -18.32
C LEU A 239 -14.09 -17.95 -19.81
N ALA A 240 -13.07 -17.26 -20.33
CA ALA A 240 -12.58 -17.40 -21.69
C ALA A 240 -11.05 -17.46 -21.69
N THR A 241 -10.50 -18.21 -22.64
CA THR A 241 -9.06 -18.32 -22.89
C THR A 241 -8.83 -18.32 -24.38
N LEU A 242 -7.90 -17.49 -24.84
CA LEU A 242 -7.41 -17.47 -26.22
C LEU A 242 -5.90 -17.49 -26.22
N LYS A 243 -5.30 -18.15 -27.19
CA LYS A 243 -3.83 -18.18 -27.37
C LYS A 243 -3.48 -17.34 -28.59
N ILE A 244 -2.66 -16.29 -28.38
CA ILE A 244 -2.17 -15.41 -29.45
C ILE A 244 -0.65 -15.39 -29.36
N ASN A 245 0.03 -15.71 -30.45
CA ASN A 245 1.50 -15.74 -30.51
C ASN A 245 2.16 -16.49 -29.34
N GLY A 246 1.64 -17.69 -29.03
CA GLY A 246 2.15 -18.52 -27.94
C GLY A 246 1.70 -18.10 -26.53
N LYS A 247 1.18 -16.89 -26.32
CA LYS A 247 0.76 -16.35 -25.04
C LYS A 247 -0.74 -16.53 -24.83
N LYS A 248 -1.15 -16.88 -23.59
CA LYS A 248 -2.56 -17.10 -23.22
C LYS A 248 -3.17 -15.82 -22.66
N ILE A 249 -4.25 -15.34 -23.31
CA ILE A 249 -5.16 -14.33 -22.75
C ILE A 249 -6.23 -15.06 -21.96
N ARG A 250 -6.43 -14.69 -20.69
CA ARG A 250 -7.47 -15.28 -19.83
C ARG A 250 -8.36 -14.19 -19.28
N ILE A 251 -9.66 -14.38 -19.39
CA ILE A 251 -10.68 -13.48 -18.83
C ILE A 251 -11.35 -14.20 -17.67
N TYR A 252 -11.37 -13.57 -16.50
CA TYR A 252 -11.93 -14.11 -15.26
C TYR A 252 -13.29 -13.49 -14.94
N SER A 253 -14.02 -14.07 -13.98
CA SER A 253 -15.30 -13.52 -13.50
C SER A 253 -15.15 -12.19 -12.76
N ASP A 254 -14.02 -11.96 -12.14
CA ASP A 254 -13.53 -10.64 -11.74
C ASP A 254 -12.64 -10.13 -12.87
N LEU A 255 -13.12 -9.10 -13.59
CA LEU A 255 -12.46 -8.60 -14.79
C LEU A 255 -11.12 -7.93 -14.50
N ASP A 256 -10.92 -7.49 -13.27
CA ASP A 256 -9.71 -6.77 -12.85
C ASP A 256 -8.58 -7.70 -12.40
N CYS A 257 -8.90 -8.95 -11.99
CA CYS A 257 -7.89 -9.89 -11.53
C CYS A 257 -7.13 -10.60 -12.65
N ASP A 258 -5.99 -11.17 -12.31
CA ASP A 258 -5.23 -12.03 -13.21
C ASP A 258 -4.52 -13.19 -12.50
N CYS A 259 -3.93 -14.09 -13.29
CA CYS A 259 -3.16 -15.22 -12.81
C CYS A 259 -1.68 -14.87 -12.75
N GLY A 260 -1.13 -14.81 -11.54
CA GLY A 260 0.29 -14.60 -11.27
C GLY A 260 0.97 -15.88 -10.77
N LYS A 261 2.30 -15.95 -10.93
CA LYS A 261 3.12 -17.02 -10.35
C LYS A 261 3.39 -16.70 -8.88
N ARG A 262 3.19 -17.67 -8.01
CA ARG A 262 3.56 -17.57 -6.58
C ARG A 262 5.06 -17.72 -6.41
N ARG A 263 5.64 -16.93 -5.51
CA ARG A 263 7.05 -17.05 -5.14
C ARG A 263 7.26 -18.18 -4.13
N ASN A 264 6.28 -18.42 -3.26
CA ASN A 264 6.40 -19.43 -2.22
C ASN A 264 6.05 -20.83 -2.76
N LYS A 265 7.06 -21.70 -2.82
CA LYS A 265 6.92 -23.10 -3.29
C LYS A 265 6.18 -24.01 -2.30
N ARG A 266 5.93 -23.55 -1.06
CA ARG A 266 5.25 -24.37 -0.03
C ARG A 266 3.75 -24.48 -0.23
N ASP A 267 3.16 -23.59 -1.03
CA ASP A 267 1.74 -23.64 -1.34
C ASP A 267 1.41 -24.72 -2.37
N LYS A 268 0.26 -25.37 -2.19
CA LYS A 268 -0.27 -26.44 -3.07
C LYS A 268 -0.42 -26.01 -4.55
N SER A 269 -0.55 -24.73 -4.83
CA SER A 269 -0.67 -24.20 -6.19
C SER A 269 0.46 -23.21 -6.48
N PRO A 270 1.22 -23.38 -7.60
CA PRO A 270 2.26 -22.45 -8.01
C PRO A 270 1.71 -21.12 -8.57
N TYR A 271 0.38 -20.96 -8.60
CA TYR A 271 -0.29 -19.79 -9.17
C TYR A 271 -1.32 -19.23 -8.21
N VAL A 272 -1.46 -17.89 -8.25
CA VAL A 272 -2.55 -17.16 -7.62
C VAL A 272 -3.42 -16.50 -8.69
N ILE A 273 -4.74 -16.65 -8.58
CA ILE A 273 -5.70 -15.89 -9.38
C ILE A 273 -6.23 -14.79 -8.49
N GLY A 274 -5.82 -13.56 -8.76
CA GLY A 274 -6.15 -12.44 -7.90
C GLY A 274 -5.36 -11.19 -8.19
N TYR A 275 -4.93 -10.57 -7.12
CA TYR A 275 -4.23 -9.30 -7.10
C TYR A 275 -2.89 -9.42 -6.37
N ARG A 276 -2.07 -8.40 -6.57
CA ARG A 276 -0.88 -8.13 -5.77
C ARG A 276 -1.01 -6.74 -5.17
N LEU A 277 -0.90 -6.66 -3.85
CA LEU A 277 -0.92 -5.42 -3.10
C LEU A 277 0.51 -4.95 -2.89
N HIS A 278 0.88 -3.83 -3.48
CA HIS A 278 2.18 -3.18 -3.31
C HIS A 278 2.03 -2.08 -2.27
N THR A 279 2.82 -2.11 -1.22
CA THR A 279 2.68 -1.19 -0.09
C THR A 279 3.98 -0.44 0.17
N LEU A 280 3.86 0.89 0.26
CA LEU A 280 4.88 1.76 0.83
C LEU A 280 4.74 1.72 2.35
N THR A 281 5.82 1.45 3.05
CA THR A 281 5.88 1.23 4.49
C THR A 281 6.87 2.20 5.12
N ALA A 282 6.51 2.81 6.24
CA ALA A 282 7.45 3.50 7.10
C ALA A 282 8.00 2.51 8.15
N ILE A 283 9.30 2.55 8.39
CA ILE A 283 10.00 1.71 9.36
C ILE A 283 10.76 2.65 10.31
N ASP A 284 10.44 2.60 11.57
CA ASP A 284 11.22 3.28 12.60
C ASP A 284 12.52 2.52 12.82
N ALA A 285 13.64 3.14 12.47
CA ALA A 285 14.96 2.53 12.56
C ALA A 285 15.36 2.18 14.01
N ALA A 286 14.88 2.93 14.99
CA ALA A 286 15.22 2.69 16.40
C ALA A 286 14.50 1.48 16.99
N THR A 287 13.24 1.27 16.64
CA THR A 287 12.40 0.19 17.21
C THR A 287 12.16 -0.96 16.26
N GLY A 288 12.43 -0.78 14.98
CA GLY A 288 12.04 -1.70 13.91
C GLY A 288 10.53 -1.84 13.72
N HIS A 289 9.71 -0.97 14.34
CA HIS A 289 8.27 -0.94 14.08
C HIS A 289 8.00 -0.46 12.67
N SER A 290 7.00 -1.04 12.03
CA SER A 290 6.65 -0.72 10.65
C SER A 290 5.16 -0.47 10.50
N PHE A 291 4.83 0.48 9.59
CA PHE A 291 3.48 1.01 9.42
C PHE A 291 3.14 1.15 7.94
N PRO A 292 1.99 0.63 7.48
CA PRO A 292 1.58 0.82 6.10
C PRO A 292 1.21 2.28 5.86
N LEU A 293 1.83 2.92 4.86
CA LEU A 293 1.53 4.32 4.50
C LEU A 293 0.47 4.38 3.42
N VAL A 294 0.71 3.71 2.31
CA VAL A 294 -0.22 3.67 1.17
C VAL A 294 0.05 2.43 0.32
N SER A 295 -0.98 1.96 -0.37
CA SER A 295 -0.88 0.77 -1.19
C SER A 295 -1.51 0.98 -2.57
N LEU A 296 -0.96 0.27 -3.57
CA LEU A 296 -1.53 0.07 -4.89
C LEU A 296 -1.93 -1.40 -5.04
N LEU A 297 -3.06 -1.65 -5.67
CA LEU A 297 -3.55 -2.99 -5.96
C LEU A 297 -3.52 -3.24 -7.46
N ALA A 298 -2.75 -4.22 -7.89
CA ALA A 298 -2.60 -4.57 -9.29
C ALA A 298 -3.03 -6.02 -9.56
N PRO A 299 -3.37 -6.38 -10.81
CA PRO A 299 -3.54 -7.79 -11.19
C PRO A 299 -2.26 -8.58 -10.92
N ALA A 300 -2.39 -9.84 -10.48
CA ALA A 300 -1.27 -10.64 -9.96
C ALA A 300 -0.18 -11.01 -10.99
N ASN A 301 -0.40 -10.75 -12.28
CA ASN A 301 0.50 -11.14 -13.38
C ASN A 301 1.60 -10.12 -13.72
N HIS A 302 1.64 -8.98 -13.04
CA HIS A 302 2.63 -7.94 -13.31
C HIS A 302 3.86 -8.08 -12.41
N HIS A 303 5.00 -7.60 -12.91
CA HIS A 303 6.25 -7.55 -12.16
C HIS A 303 6.24 -6.36 -11.20
N ASP A 304 6.80 -6.54 -10.02
CA ASP A 304 6.73 -5.59 -8.91
C ASP A 304 7.40 -4.24 -9.23
N SER A 305 8.50 -4.25 -10.00
CA SER A 305 9.24 -3.03 -10.40
C SER A 305 8.38 -1.97 -11.10
N HIS A 306 7.30 -2.39 -11.77
CA HIS A 306 6.44 -1.44 -12.48
C HIS A 306 5.67 -0.48 -11.57
N PHE A 307 5.50 -0.85 -10.29
CA PHE A 307 4.63 -0.12 -9.34
C PHE A 307 5.41 0.84 -8.44
N LEU A 308 6.72 0.67 -8.31
CA LEU A 308 7.57 1.51 -7.47
C LEU A 308 7.47 3.00 -7.83
N PRO A 309 7.57 3.43 -9.12
CA PRO A 309 7.46 4.85 -9.46
C PRO A 309 6.10 5.46 -9.09
N PHE A 310 5.02 4.69 -9.18
CA PHE A 310 3.68 5.17 -8.79
C PHE A 310 3.56 5.29 -7.27
N LEU A 311 4.09 4.35 -6.49
CA LEU A 311 4.12 4.43 -5.04
C LEU A 311 4.94 5.62 -4.53
N VAL A 312 6.09 5.88 -5.15
CA VAL A 312 6.95 7.03 -4.80
C VAL A 312 6.22 8.34 -5.07
N LYS A 313 5.68 8.53 -6.27
CA LYS A 313 4.93 9.73 -6.63
C LYS A 313 3.72 9.93 -5.71
N LEU A 314 3.03 8.86 -5.36
CA LEU A 314 1.89 8.89 -4.47
C LEU A 314 2.30 9.29 -3.05
N GLY A 315 3.38 8.70 -2.50
CA GLY A 315 3.93 9.08 -1.20
C GLY A 315 4.34 10.55 -1.14
N GLN A 316 5.02 11.05 -2.18
CA GLN A 316 5.38 12.47 -2.30
C GLN A 316 4.14 13.37 -2.39
N ALA A 317 3.12 12.99 -3.16
CA ALA A 317 1.85 13.73 -3.25
C ALA A 317 1.11 13.80 -1.90
N MET A 318 1.24 12.76 -1.07
CA MET A 318 0.71 12.74 0.30
C MET A 318 1.53 13.62 1.27
N GLY A 319 2.65 14.18 0.84
CA GLY A 319 3.55 14.99 1.69
C GLY A 319 4.50 14.14 2.56
N ILE A 320 4.75 12.89 2.18
CA ILE A 320 5.73 12.03 2.86
C ILE A 320 7.12 12.35 2.30
N GLU A 321 8.06 12.65 3.18
CA GLU A 321 9.45 12.93 2.80
C GLU A 321 10.17 11.61 2.51
N LEU A 322 10.24 11.25 1.24
CA LEU A 322 10.93 10.05 0.75
C LEU A 322 12.34 10.42 0.28
N ARG A 323 13.37 9.82 0.87
CA ARG A 323 14.78 10.00 0.47
C ARG A 323 15.41 8.67 0.04
N LEU A 324 15.20 7.63 0.83
CA LEU A 324 15.73 6.30 0.63
C LEU A 324 14.63 5.26 0.83
N ILE A 325 14.52 4.32 -0.10
CA ILE A 325 13.60 3.19 -0.03
C ILE A 325 14.41 1.90 -0.07
N THR A 326 14.16 1.01 0.88
CA THR A 326 14.67 -0.37 0.83
C THR A 326 13.61 -1.30 0.25
N ALA A 327 14.03 -2.17 -0.66
CA ALA A 327 13.11 -3.10 -1.33
C ALA A 327 13.79 -4.44 -1.66
N ASP A 328 13.03 -5.41 -2.16
CA ASP A 328 13.62 -6.64 -2.67
C ASP A 328 14.22 -6.44 -4.09
N GLU A 329 15.00 -7.43 -4.55
CA GLU A 329 15.62 -7.43 -5.89
C GLU A 329 14.65 -7.09 -7.02
N ALA A 330 13.35 -7.39 -6.86
CA ALA A 330 12.36 -7.17 -7.90
C ALA A 330 12.06 -5.68 -8.15
N TYR A 331 12.43 -4.79 -7.25
CA TYR A 331 12.22 -3.35 -7.34
C TYR A 331 13.48 -2.56 -7.75
N HIS A 332 14.47 -3.23 -8.25
CA HIS A 332 15.71 -2.58 -8.70
C HIS A 332 15.43 -1.39 -9.63
N ASP A 333 16.01 -0.23 -9.32
CA ASP A 333 15.92 0.97 -10.15
C ASP A 333 16.91 0.89 -11.30
N LYS A 334 16.41 0.47 -12.46
CA LYS A 334 17.22 0.38 -13.68
C LYS A 334 17.59 1.79 -14.15
N ASP A 335 18.87 1.95 -14.42
CA ASP A 335 19.42 3.17 -15.06
C ASP A 335 19.16 4.45 -14.24
N ASP A 336 19.03 4.34 -12.91
CA ASP A 336 18.72 5.46 -12.01
C ASP A 336 17.45 6.27 -12.43
N ALA A 337 16.55 5.65 -13.19
CA ALA A 337 15.40 6.32 -13.79
C ALA A 337 14.45 6.88 -12.73
N LEU A 338 14.25 6.15 -11.63
CA LEU A 338 13.42 6.62 -10.53
C LEU A 338 14.09 7.80 -9.80
N PHE A 339 15.37 7.68 -9.50
CA PHE A 339 16.12 8.76 -8.85
C PHE A 339 16.11 10.04 -9.68
N SER A 340 16.41 9.92 -10.99
CA SER A 340 16.42 11.07 -11.92
C SER A 340 15.03 11.75 -12.00
N GLY A 341 13.96 10.97 -11.93
CA GLY A 341 12.60 11.49 -12.00
C GLY A 341 11.97 11.97 -10.68
N THR A 342 12.51 11.56 -9.52
CA THR A 342 11.86 11.80 -8.22
C THR A 342 12.79 12.24 -7.10
N GLY A 343 14.10 12.14 -7.27
CA GLY A 343 15.11 12.36 -6.23
C GLY A 343 15.18 11.26 -5.17
N VAL A 344 14.39 10.18 -5.29
CA VAL A 344 14.31 9.10 -4.32
C VAL A 344 15.24 7.96 -4.70
N ARG A 345 16.10 7.57 -3.78
CA ARG A 345 17.02 6.43 -3.97
C ARG A 345 16.39 5.13 -3.53
N VAL A 346 16.68 4.05 -4.28
CA VAL A 346 16.22 2.70 -3.94
C VAL A 346 17.43 1.83 -3.67
N THR A 347 17.39 1.09 -2.59
CA THR A 347 18.39 0.07 -2.28
C THR A 347 17.76 -1.31 -2.32
N THR A 348 18.35 -2.20 -3.11
CA THR A 348 17.92 -3.59 -3.27
C THR A 348 19.11 -4.52 -3.08
N PRO A 349 18.90 -5.77 -2.66
CA PRO A 349 19.94 -6.78 -2.75
C PRO A 349 20.47 -6.90 -4.18
N PRO A 350 21.76 -7.15 -4.38
CA PRO A 350 22.32 -7.38 -5.71
C PRO A 350 21.60 -8.57 -6.37
N SER A 351 21.35 -8.45 -7.68
CA SER A 351 20.67 -9.51 -8.42
C SER A 351 21.63 -10.68 -8.67
N SER A 352 21.20 -11.87 -8.28
CA SER A 352 21.94 -13.12 -8.57
C SER A 352 22.14 -13.42 -10.07
N LYS A 353 21.45 -12.69 -10.95
CA LYS A 353 21.53 -12.84 -12.41
C LYS A 353 22.56 -11.95 -13.07
N VAL A 354 23.08 -10.96 -12.36
CA VAL A 354 24.07 -10.03 -12.88
C VAL A 354 25.44 -10.58 -12.55
N ARG A 355 26.28 -10.78 -13.57
CA ARG A 355 27.69 -11.09 -13.37
C ARG A 355 28.39 -9.83 -12.87
N LEU A 356 28.81 -9.86 -11.62
CA LEU A 356 29.66 -8.83 -11.07
C LEU A 356 31.07 -8.97 -11.65
N PRO A 357 31.78 -7.87 -11.84
CA PRO A 357 33.21 -7.91 -12.05
C PRO A 357 33.90 -8.73 -10.95
N GLU A 358 34.97 -9.44 -11.27
CA GLU A 358 35.71 -10.36 -10.37
C GLU A 358 36.15 -9.73 -9.03
N HIS A 359 36.28 -8.42 -9.01
CA HIS A 359 36.73 -7.66 -7.84
C HIS A 359 35.58 -7.18 -6.93
N ILE A 360 34.33 -7.64 -7.16
CA ILE A 360 33.17 -7.26 -6.36
C ILE A 360 32.54 -8.52 -5.78
N ASP A 361 32.45 -8.55 -4.48
CA ASP A 361 31.75 -9.62 -3.78
C ASP A 361 30.24 -9.58 -4.05
N ALA A 362 29.71 -10.67 -4.57
CA ALA A 362 28.31 -10.77 -4.95
C ALA A 362 27.33 -10.72 -3.77
N GLN A 363 27.77 -11.08 -2.57
CA GLN A 363 26.90 -11.12 -1.38
C GLN A 363 26.91 -9.79 -0.62
N THR A 364 28.09 -9.20 -0.46
CA THR A 364 28.28 -7.99 0.34
C THR A 364 28.33 -6.71 -0.49
N GLY A 365 28.56 -6.82 -1.81
CA GLY A 365 28.85 -5.68 -2.69
C GLY A 365 30.20 -5.01 -2.40
N SER A 366 31.05 -5.65 -1.60
CA SER A 366 32.36 -5.11 -1.27
C SER A 366 33.27 -5.10 -2.50
N VAL A 367 33.96 -3.98 -2.71
CA VAL A 367 34.92 -3.81 -3.81
C VAL A 367 36.30 -4.11 -3.29
N PHE A 368 37.06 -4.91 -4.04
CA PHE A 368 38.45 -5.30 -3.72
C PHE A 368 39.44 -4.68 -4.69
N CYS A 369 40.66 -4.52 -4.24
CA CYS A 369 41.74 -3.95 -5.06
C CYS A 369 42.18 -4.87 -6.21
N HIS A 370 42.97 -4.33 -7.15
CA HIS A 370 43.49 -5.08 -8.30
C HIS A 370 44.49 -6.16 -7.89
N GLY A 371 45.18 -6.01 -6.77
CA GLY A 371 46.23 -6.93 -6.32
C GLY A 371 45.71 -8.19 -5.63
N GLY A 372 44.36 -8.32 -5.42
CA GLY A 372 43.78 -9.52 -4.84
C GLY A 372 44.11 -9.76 -3.37
N CYS A 373 44.50 -8.72 -2.63
CA CYS A 373 44.86 -8.84 -1.22
C CYS A 373 43.68 -9.19 -0.25
N GLY A 374 42.46 -9.26 -0.76
CA GLY A 374 41.29 -9.60 0.05
C GLY A 374 40.82 -8.51 1.00
N VAL A 375 41.47 -7.33 1.01
CA VAL A 375 41.05 -6.19 1.85
C VAL A 375 40.01 -5.38 1.10
N PRO A 376 38.82 -5.17 1.66
CA PRO A 376 37.78 -4.33 1.06
C PRO A 376 38.25 -2.89 0.92
N MET A 377 38.00 -2.30 -0.24
CA MET A 377 38.28 -0.88 -0.50
C MET A 377 37.19 0.01 0.12
N ARG A 378 37.59 1.16 0.61
CA ARG A 378 36.68 2.16 1.17
C ARG A 378 36.10 3.04 0.06
N HIS A 379 34.77 3.20 0.04
CA HIS A 379 34.10 4.14 -0.86
C HIS A 379 34.40 5.60 -0.45
N MET A 380 34.86 6.40 -1.37
CA MET A 380 35.25 7.79 -1.17
C MET A 380 34.15 8.77 -1.60
N GLY A 381 33.37 8.43 -2.61
CA GLY A 381 32.34 9.29 -3.16
C GLY A 381 32.02 8.94 -4.61
N VAL A 382 31.33 9.86 -5.29
CA VAL A 382 31.04 9.79 -6.71
C VAL A 382 31.70 11.00 -7.38
N GLU A 383 32.57 10.74 -8.34
CA GLU A 383 33.26 11.74 -9.14
C GLU A 383 33.21 11.31 -10.61
N ASP A 384 33.00 12.25 -11.51
CA ASP A 384 32.96 12.05 -12.97
C ASP A 384 32.13 10.84 -13.44
N GLY A 385 30.94 10.67 -12.83
CA GLY A 385 30.03 9.57 -13.19
C GLY A 385 30.49 8.18 -12.75
N SER A 386 31.45 8.10 -11.83
CA SER A 386 31.96 6.85 -11.26
C SER A 386 32.01 6.90 -9.74
N HIS A 387 31.80 5.75 -9.10
CA HIS A 387 32.16 5.57 -7.69
C HIS A 387 33.67 5.47 -7.56
N GLU A 388 34.25 6.28 -6.68
CA GLU A 388 35.66 6.19 -6.31
C GLU A 388 35.83 5.31 -5.07
N TYR A 389 36.77 4.36 -5.16
CA TYR A 389 37.16 3.49 -4.05
C TYR A 389 38.64 3.61 -3.79
N LYS A 390 39.02 3.68 -2.50
CA LYS A 390 40.41 3.76 -2.04
C LYS A 390 40.80 2.54 -1.23
N CYS A 391 41.92 1.97 -1.50
CA CYS A 391 42.52 0.93 -0.69
C CYS A 391 43.29 1.56 0.48
N ASP A 392 42.89 1.21 1.69
CA ASP A 392 43.54 1.66 2.93
C ASP A 392 44.51 0.62 3.53
N ALA A 393 44.78 -0.49 2.79
CA ALA A 393 45.70 -1.53 3.25
C ALA A 393 47.11 -0.99 3.46
N THR A 394 47.70 -1.34 4.62
CA THR A 394 49.07 -1.00 4.98
C THR A 394 50.05 -2.03 4.46
N THR A 395 51.35 -1.72 4.51
CA THR A 395 52.45 -2.55 4.01
C THR A 395 52.52 -3.95 4.67
N GLY A 396 51.86 -4.18 5.79
CA GLY A 396 51.79 -5.51 6.41
C GLY A 396 50.54 -6.30 6.07
N GLU A 397 49.52 -5.65 5.49
CA GLU A 397 48.22 -6.26 5.14
C GLU A 397 48.10 -6.61 3.66
N CYS A 398 49.01 -6.06 2.84
CA CYS A 398 49.00 -6.24 1.42
C CYS A 398 50.43 -6.35 0.85
N ASP A 399 50.79 -7.46 0.28
CA ASP A 399 52.08 -7.70 -0.36
C ASP A 399 52.38 -6.77 -1.56
N TYR A 400 51.32 -6.13 -2.10
CA TYR A 400 51.36 -5.22 -3.24
C TYR A 400 51.26 -3.74 -2.86
N ALA A 401 51.32 -3.38 -1.58
CA ALA A 401 51.03 -2.01 -1.10
C ALA A 401 51.88 -0.90 -1.77
N GLY A 402 53.03 -1.22 -2.29
CA GLY A 402 53.91 -0.28 -3.05
C GLY A 402 53.68 -0.21 -4.56
N ALA A 403 53.04 -1.22 -5.15
CA ALA A 403 52.89 -1.33 -6.60
C ALA A 403 51.43 -1.26 -7.08
N CYS A 404 50.44 -1.34 -6.15
CA CYS A 404 49.04 -1.33 -6.45
C CYS A 404 48.53 0.10 -6.65
N PRO A 405 47.75 0.39 -7.71
CA PRO A 405 47.01 1.62 -7.80
C PRO A 405 46.02 1.66 -6.63
N LYS A 406 46.16 2.64 -5.70
CA LYS A 406 45.40 2.76 -4.49
C LYS A 406 43.91 3.10 -4.70
N TYR A 407 43.54 3.42 -5.94
CA TYR A 407 42.20 3.86 -6.30
C TYR A 407 41.60 2.93 -7.36
N ARG A 408 40.27 2.80 -7.31
CA ARG A 408 39.46 2.10 -8.33
C ARG A 408 38.21 2.92 -8.59
N PHE A 409 37.88 3.10 -9.85
CA PHE A 409 36.71 3.79 -10.33
C PHE A 409 35.71 2.78 -10.93
N ILE A 410 34.45 2.83 -10.50
CA ILE A 410 33.41 1.95 -11.01
C ILE A 410 32.28 2.83 -11.58
N PRO A 411 32.01 2.75 -12.89
CA PRO A 411 30.98 3.56 -13.52
C PRO A 411 29.61 3.36 -12.89
N LEU A 412 28.84 4.44 -12.74
CA LEU A 412 27.48 4.42 -12.19
C LEU A 412 26.49 3.61 -13.03
N ASP A 413 26.76 3.48 -14.32
CA ASP A 413 25.95 2.72 -15.30
C ASP A 413 26.20 1.22 -15.27
N SER A 414 27.14 0.73 -14.48
CA SER A 414 27.48 -0.70 -14.39
C SER A 414 26.35 -1.58 -13.79
N GLY A 415 25.13 -1.08 -13.74
CA GLY A 415 23.88 -1.82 -13.47
C GLY A 415 23.70 -2.31 -12.04
N GLN A 416 24.69 -2.15 -11.17
CA GLN A 416 24.65 -2.59 -9.77
C GLN A 416 25.15 -1.55 -8.77
N PHE A 417 25.84 -0.54 -9.26
CA PHE A 417 26.31 0.55 -8.44
C PHE A 417 25.35 1.72 -8.59
N GLN A 418 24.33 1.69 -7.79
CA GLN A 418 23.49 2.86 -7.56
C GLN A 418 24.33 3.96 -6.88
N ARG A 419 23.83 5.18 -6.86
CA ARG A 419 24.51 6.33 -6.22
C ARG A 419 24.94 6.10 -4.77
N ILE A 420 24.37 5.09 -4.10
CA ILE A 420 24.84 4.60 -2.81
C ILE A 420 25.37 3.18 -3.02
N PRO A 421 26.65 2.93 -2.79
CA PRO A 421 27.21 1.60 -2.92
C PRO A 421 26.54 0.59 -1.99
N SER A 422 26.32 -0.62 -2.46
CA SER A 422 25.66 -1.68 -1.70
C SER A 422 26.41 -2.09 -0.43
N ASN A 423 27.72 -1.82 -0.34
CA ASN A 423 28.54 -2.07 0.85
C ASN A 423 28.61 -0.88 1.81
N SER A 424 27.95 0.26 1.54
CA SER A 424 27.93 1.39 2.46
C SER A 424 27.17 1.04 3.74
N ALA A 425 27.57 1.66 4.86
CA ALA A 425 26.89 1.47 6.15
C ALA A 425 25.38 1.77 6.02
N GLN A 426 25.04 2.85 5.33
CA GLN A 426 23.64 3.28 5.11
C GLN A 426 22.82 2.20 4.39
N VAL A 427 23.38 1.53 3.37
CA VAL A 427 22.67 0.47 2.64
C VAL A 427 22.54 -0.78 3.50
N ARG A 428 23.59 -1.16 4.25
CA ARG A 428 23.52 -2.31 5.17
C ARG A 428 22.44 -2.12 6.23
N GLU A 429 22.40 -0.96 6.89
CA GLU A 429 21.36 -0.63 7.87
C GLU A 429 19.96 -0.66 7.26
N ALA A 430 19.78 -0.08 6.08
CA ALA A 430 18.51 -0.10 5.37
C ALA A 430 18.09 -1.54 4.99
N HIS A 431 19.02 -2.40 4.58
CA HIS A 431 18.75 -3.80 4.26
C HIS A 431 18.40 -4.64 5.49
N GLU A 432 19.04 -4.41 6.64
CA GLU A 432 18.66 -5.06 7.90
C GLU A 432 17.22 -4.73 8.28
N LEU A 433 16.79 -3.50 8.03
CA LEU A 433 15.42 -3.06 8.28
C LEU A 433 14.42 -3.59 7.25
N ARG A 434 14.85 -4.02 6.05
CA ARG A 434 13.98 -4.49 4.97
C ARG A 434 13.02 -5.60 5.40
N LYS A 435 13.47 -6.54 6.23
CA LYS A 435 12.63 -7.62 6.79
C LYS A 435 11.37 -7.10 7.50
N ASN A 436 11.42 -5.85 7.98
CA ASN A 436 10.29 -5.23 8.65
C ASN A 436 9.19 -4.78 7.68
N CYS A 437 9.46 -4.73 6.35
CA CYS A 437 8.43 -4.46 5.33
C CYS A 437 7.35 -5.56 5.27
N GLU A 438 7.66 -6.79 5.70
CA GLU A 438 6.71 -7.90 5.72
C GLU A 438 5.73 -7.83 6.91
N ARG A 439 6.12 -7.16 8.00
CA ARG A 439 5.29 -7.06 9.22
C ARG A 439 3.93 -6.41 8.98
N PRO A 440 3.79 -5.30 8.23
CA PRO A 440 2.48 -4.73 7.92
C PRO A 440 1.56 -5.72 7.24
N PHE A 441 2.05 -6.56 6.33
CA PHE A 441 1.22 -7.57 5.66
C PHE A 441 0.69 -8.62 6.63
N ASN A 442 1.50 -9.05 7.59
CA ASN A 442 1.05 -9.97 8.64
C ASN A 442 -0.04 -9.33 9.49
N LEU A 443 0.10 -8.06 9.87
CA LEU A 443 -0.93 -7.33 10.61
C LEU A 443 -2.22 -7.17 9.78
N LEU A 444 -2.10 -6.77 8.51
CA LEU A 444 -3.23 -6.63 7.61
C LEU A 444 -3.98 -7.96 7.41
N LYS A 445 -3.25 -9.07 7.23
CA LYS A 445 -3.84 -10.38 6.99
C LYS A 445 -4.45 -10.99 8.25
N HIS A 446 -3.74 -11.00 9.34
CA HIS A 446 -4.12 -11.71 10.55
C HIS A 446 -4.92 -10.85 11.53
N GLN A 447 -4.51 -9.61 11.81
CA GLN A 447 -5.24 -8.78 12.75
C GLN A 447 -6.55 -8.22 12.18
N THR A 448 -6.57 -7.87 10.89
CA THR A 448 -7.76 -7.26 10.29
C THR A 448 -8.54 -8.22 9.38
N GLY A 449 -8.12 -9.48 9.28
CA GLY A 449 -8.78 -10.52 8.49
C GLY A 449 -8.87 -10.17 7.00
N MET A 450 -7.84 -9.53 6.44
CA MET A 450 -7.86 -9.08 5.05
C MET A 450 -8.01 -10.23 4.06
N GLU A 451 -7.44 -11.41 4.35
CA GLU A 451 -7.53 -12.59 3.52
C GLU A 451 -8.76 -13.46 3.79
N SER A 452 -9.24 -13.50 5.04
CA SER A 452 -10.31 -14.40 5.47
C SER A 452 -11.67 -14.01 4.87
N VAL A 453 -11.90 -12.70 4.66
CA VAL A 453 -13.15 -12.19 4.06
C VAL A 453 -12.86 -11.54 2.73
N ARG A 454 -13.06 -12.28 1.65
CA ARG A 454 -12.82 -11.81 0.29
C ARG A 454 -13.95 -10.93 -0.21
N VAL A 455 -13.55 -9.88 -0.93
CA VAL A 455 -14.48 -8.99 -1.64
C VAL A 455 -14.22 -9.06 -3.15
N ARG A 456 -15.20 -8.63 -3.95
CA ARG A 456 -15.12 -8.71 -5.42
C ARG A 456 -14.87 -7.33 -6.01
N SER A 457 -14.08 -7.25 -7.03
CA SER A 457 -13.53 -6.13 -7.80
C SER A 457 -12.31 -5.49 -7.16
N GLN A 458 -11.44 -4.97 -8.00
CA GLN A 458 -10.23 -4.27 -7.58
C GLN A 458 -10.52 -3.10 -6.64
N GLN A 459 -11.47 -2.24 -7.00
CA GLN A 459 -11.84 -1.07 -6.19
C GLN A 459 -12.31 -1.46 -4.78
N ALA A 460 -13.22 -2.43 -4.67
CA ALA A 460 -13.70 -2.88 -3.36
C ALA A 460 -12.62 -3.63 -2.56
N THR A 461 -11.71 -4.35 -3.24
CA THR A 461 -10.58 -5.03 -2.62
C THR A 461 -9.57 -4.01 -2.10
N LEU A 462 -9.23 -2.99 -2.90
CA LEU A 462 -8.35 -1.91 -2.47
C LEU A 462 -8.94 -1.13 -1.30
N ALA A 463 -10.23 -0.77 -1.36
CA ALA A 463 -10.92 -0.13 -0.23
C ALA A 463 -10.85 -0.98 1.04
N ARG A 464 -11.00 -2.31 0.92
CA ARG A 464 -10.83 -3.22 2.06
C ARG A 464 -9.38 -3.19 2.60
N CYS A 465 -8.37 -3.19 1.73
CA CYS A 465 -6.97 -3.09 2.13
C CYS A 465 -6.69 -1.75 2.82
N THR A 466 -7.20 -0.64 2.28
CA THR A 466 -7.07 0.69 2.86
C THR A 466 -7.71 0.77 4.26
N ILE A 467 -8.92 0.25 4.43
CA ILE A 467 -9.61 0.17 5.74
C ILE A 467 -8.80 -0.70 6.71
N SER A 468 -8.20 -1.78 6.25
CA SER A 468 -7.30 -2.62 7.04
C SER A 468 -6.04 -1.85 7.48
N SER A 469 -5.44 -1.06 6.59
CA SER A 469 -4.30 -0.19 6.92
C SER A 469 -4.69 0.85 7.96
N MET A 470 -5.86 1.50 7.81
CA MET A 470 -6.41 2.43 8.79
C MET A 470 -6.61 1.75 10.16
N ALA A 471 -7.16 0.54 10.18
CA ALA A 471 -7.36 -0.23 11.41
C ALA A 471 -6.02 -0.54 12.11
N VAL A 472 -4.98 -0.94 11.36
CA VAL A 472 -3.64 -1.17 11.91
C VAL A 472 -3.05 0.10 12.52
N LEU A 473 -3.16 1.24 11.84
CA LEU A 473 -2.68 2.53 12.36
C LEU A 473 -3.41 2.91 13.65
N LEU A 474 -4.74 2.78 13.69
CA LEU A 474 -5.56 3.08 14.86
C LEU A 474 -5.23 2.19 16.06
N ILE A 475 -5.09 0.87 15.85
CA ILE A 475 -4.68 -0.08 16.90
C ILE A 475 -3.30 0.29 17.46
N LYS A 476 -2.36 0.65 16.60
CA LYS A 476 -1.01 1.05 17.03
C LYS A 476 -1.02 2.33 17.85
N MET A 477 -1.77 3.34 17.45
CA MET A 477 -1.93 4.58 18.22
C MET A 477 -2.56 4.31 19.60
N ALA A 478 -3.61 3.51 19.65
CA ALA A 478 -4.27 3.15 20.92
C ALA A 478 -3.36 2.35 21.86
N GLY A 479 -2.61 1.38 21.31
CA GLY A 479 -1.66 0.58 22.08
C GLY A 479 -0.50 1.40 22.64
N THR A 480 -0.05 2.44 21.95
CA THR A 480 0.99 3.35 22.44
C THR A 480 0.45 4.21 23.58
N ARG A 481 -0.75 4.76 23.45
CA ARG A 481 -1.39 5.51 24.56
C ARG A 481 -1.45 4.67 25.84
N LYS A 482 -1.88 3.41 25.74
CA LYS A 482 -1.97 2.52 26.90
C LYS A 482 -0.62 2.29 27.58
N LYS A 483 0.47 2.12 26.82
CA LYS A 483 1.83 1.97 27.36
C LYS A 483 2.28 3.22 28.13
N HIS A 484 1.97 4.41 27.62
CA HIS A 484 2.30 5.66 28.30
C HIS A 484 1.52 5.86 29.60
N GLN A 485 0.26 5.41 29.65
CA GLN A 485 -0.55 5.47 30.86
C GLN A 485 -0.09 4.50 31.95
N THR A 486 0.50 3.34 31.58
CA THR A 486 0.95 2.32 32.54
C THR A 486 2.39 2.56 33.07
N ASN A 487 3.23 3.32 32.37
CA ASN A 487 4.66 3.41 32.63
C ASN A 487 5.14 4.71 33.28
N GLY A 488 4.26 5.61 33.74
CA GLY A 488 4.73 6.84 34.41
C GLY A 488 3.63 7.77 34.91
N PRO A 489 3.96 8.76 35.76
CA PRO A 489 3.05 9.85 36.04
C PRO A 489 2.69 10.54 34.73
N LEU A 490 1.41 10.83 34.55
CA LEU A 490 0.79 11.48 33.40
C LEU A 490 1.71 12.55 32.80
N GLN A 491 2.59 12.12 31.89
CA GLN A 491 3.14 13.07 30.92
C GLN A 491 1.97 13.40 29.99
N GLU A 492 1.72 14.69 29.84
CA GLU A 492 0.74 15.17 28.87
C GLU A 492 0.90 14.40 27.57
N PRO A 493 -0.20 13.98 26.96
CA PRO A 493 -0.16 13.26 25.70
C PRO A 493 0.77 14.02 24.75
N ILE A 494 1.71 13.32 24.10
CA ILE A 494 2.71 13.93 23.21
C ILE A 494 2.07 14.87 22.18
N TRP A 495 0.79 14.66 21.84
CA TRP A 495 0.01 15.54 20.98
C TRP A 495 -0.54 16.82 21.64
N GLU A 496 -0.58 16.92 22.98
CA GLU A 496 -0.97 18.14 23.68
C GLU A 496 0.22 19.04 24.01
N ALA A 497 1.39 18.46 24.24
CA ALA A 497 2.62 19.20 24.57
C ALA A 497 3.10 20.15 23.46
N LYS A 498 2.66 19.97 22.19
CA LYS A 498 2.99 20.88 21.08
C LYS A 498 1.99 22.03 20.87
N LYS A 499 0.96 22.18 21.71
CA LYS A 499 0.07 23.35 21.66
C LYS A 499 0.53 24.53 22.51
N ALA A 500 1.57 24.33 23.30
CA ALA A 500 2.11 25.33 24.24
C ALA A 500 3.48 25.91 23.83
N ALA A 501 3.98 25.59 22.63
CA ALA A 501 5.21 26.14 22.06
C ALA A 501 4.89 26.86 20.70
#